data_389b57f2c3e0067b3283241b71b0c4fc
#
_entry.id   389b57f2c3e0067b3283241b71b0c4fc
#
_cell.length_a   1.000
_cell.length_b   1.000
_cell.length_c   1.000
_cell.angle_alpha   90.00
_cell.angle_beta   90.00
_cell.angle_gamma   90.00
#
_symmetry.space_group_name_H-M   'P 1'
#
loop_
_entity.id
_entity.type
_entity.pdbx_description
1 polymer ?
#
loop_
_entity_poly.entity_id
_entity_poly.type
_entity_poly.pdbx_seq_one_letter_code
_entity_poly.pdbx_strand_id
1 'polypeptide(L)'
;MKTIGLLVCLSLSGVLAHAQSTTDPLSTGIKGVYNISKNNVVRAAAKMPEENYAFKPTPEVRSFGQVIGHVADAQYLFCSAAIGEKNPSPGIEKSKTAKADLVQALNDAFAYCDKAYDGMTDKRAAEMAKFFGQEQPRLVILAFNSAHNMEHYGNLVTYMRIKGLVPPSSEPRK
;
A
#
# COMPACT_ATOMS: atom_id res chain seq x y z
N MET A 1 -50.88 43.49 41.29
CA MET A 1 -50.61 42.34 40.49
C MET A 1 -49.19 42.50 39.94
N LYS A 2 -48.21 41.67 40.44
CA LYS A 2 -46.82 41.76 40.04
C LYS A 2 -46.54 40.59 39.08
N THR A 3 -46.27 40.85 37.82
CA THR A 3 -45.87 39.88 36.81
C THR A 3 -44.37 39.62 36.93
N ILE A 4 -44.01 38.37 37.26
CA ILE A 4 -42.63 37.89 37.32
C ILE A 4 -42.28 37.35 35.92
N GLY A 5 -41.38 38.02 35.21
CA GLY A 5 -40.82 37.57 33.96
C GLY A 5 -39.75 36.47 34.18
N LEU A 6 -39.96 35.30 33.63
CA LEU A 6 -39.02 34.16 33.66
C LEU A 6 -38.01 34.30 32.50
N LEU A 7 -36.77 34.68 32.82
CA LEU A 7 -35.66 34.65 31.84
C LEU A 7 -35.18 33.20 31.68
N VAL A 8 -35.39 32.62 30.51
CA VAL A 8 -34.79 31.31 30.13
C VAL A 8 -33.45 31.58 29.47
N CYS A 9 -32.36 31.32 30.21
CA CYS A 9 -31.00 31.30 29.63
C CYS A 9 -30.80 29.98 28.86
N LEU A 10 -30.80 30.03 27.52
CA LEU A 10 -30.37 28.92 26.67
C LEU A 10 -28.83 28.88 26.69
N SER A 11 -28.25 27.93 27.42
CA SER A 11 -26.82 27.61 27.35
C SER A 11 -26.54 26.80 26.09
N LEU A 12 -25.94 27.41 25.07
CA LEU A 12 -25.42 26.76 23.87
C LEU A 12 -24.13 26.02 24.26
N SER A 13 -24.21 24.71 24.57
CA SER A 13 -23.04 23.88 24.75
C SER A 13 -22.44 23.58 23.39
N GLY A 14 -21.45 24.38 22.98
CA GLY A 14 -20.66 24.09 21.78
C GLY A 14 -19.82 22.83 21.98
N VAL A 15 -20.15 21.76 21.28
CA VAL A 15 -19.30 20.56 21.17
C VAL A 15 -18.10 20.93 20.30
N LEU A 16 -16.98 21.30 20.93
CA LEU A 16 -15.69 21.43 20.24
C LEU A 16 -15.26 20.03 19.79
N ALA A 17 -15.51 19.69 18.54
CA ALA A 17 -14.90 18.54 17.91
C ALA A 17 -13.37 18.76 17.88
N HIS A 18 -12.63 18.12 18.80
CA HIS A 18 -11.18 18.08 18.75
C HIS A 18 -10.82 17.22 17.54
N ALA A 19 -10.43 17.86 16.42
CA ALA A 19 -9.69 17.18 15.37
C ALA A 19 -8.39 16.67 16.02
N GLN A 20 -8.23 15.35 16.14
CA GLN A 20 -6.97 14.75 16.55
C GLN A 20 -5.91 15.17 15.52
N SER A 21 -5.06 16.12 15.89
CA SER A 21 -3.86 16.45 15.13
C SER A 21 -2.96 15.24 15.16
N THR A 22 -2.85 14.54 14.04
CA THR A 22 -1.81 13.50 13.89
C THR A 22 -0.46 14.20 13.91
N THR A 23 0.48 13.71 14.73
CA THR A 23 1.82 14.31 14.85
C THR A 23 2.61 14.25 13.54
N ASP A 24 2.25 13.30 12.63
CA ASP A 24 2.94 13.00 11.38
C ASP A 24 1.92 12.85 10.22
N PRO A 25 1.23 13.95 9.80
CA PRO A 25 0.13 13.85 8.84
C PRO A 25 0.56 13.38 7.44
N LEU A 26 1.76 13.73 6.96
CA LEU A 26 2.23 13.32 5.65
C LEU A 26 2.58 11.84 5.62
N SER A 27 3.35 11.37 6.59
CA SER A 27 3.72 9.96 6.71
C SER A 27 2.51 9.07 6.97
N THR A 28 1.57 9.52 7.81
CA THR A 28 0.29 8.83 8.04
C THR A 28 -0.56 8.76 6.78
N GLY A 29 -0.63 9.84 6.01
CA GLY A 29 -1.37 9.88 4.76
C GLY A 29 -0.84 8.90 3.72
N ILE A 30 0.48 8.90 3.49
CA ILE A 30 1.08 7.96 2.51
C ILE A 30 0.99 6.51 2.96
N LYS A 31 1.07 6.22 4.26
CA LYS A 31 0.83 4.89 4.81
C LYS A 31 -0.61 4.43 4.55
N GLY A 32 -1.59 5.34 4.61
CA GLY A 32 -2.98 5.04 4.23
C GLY A 32 -3.09 4.55 2.78
N VAL A 33 -2.45 5.27 1.84
CA VAL A 33 -2.40 4.87 0.42
C VAL A 33 -1.70 3.52 0.23
N TYR A 34 -0.57 3.31 0.91
CA TYR A 34 0.14 2.04 0.91
C TYR A 34 -0.73 0.88 1.39
N ASN A 35 -1.45 1.04 2.49
CA ASN A 35 -2.32 -0.01 3.03
C ASN A 35 -3.43 -0.43 2.05
N ILE A 36 -4.00 0.53 1.31
CA ILE A 36 -4.99 0.25 0.25
C ILE A 36 -4.34 -0.58 -0.85
N SER A 37 -3.18 -0.18 -1.36
CA SER A 37 -2.47 -0.88 -2.44
C SER A 37 -2.04 -2.29 -2.00
N LYS A 38 -1.44 -2.43 -0.81
CA LYS A 38 -1.06 -3.70 -0.19
C LYS A 38 -2.24 -4.66 -0.10
N ASN A 39 -3.34 -4.21 0.51
CA ASN A 39 -4.55 -5.05 0.67
C ASN A 39 -5.06 -5.57 -0.68
N ASN A 40 -5.09 -4.71 -1.70
CA ASN A 40 -5.55 -5.08 -3.03
C ASN A 40 -4.64 -6.12 -3.69
N VAL A 41 -3.32 -5.91 -3.65
CA VAL A 41 -2.34 -6.83 -4.26
C VAL A 41 -2.34 -8.19 -3.56
N VAL A 42 -2.29 -8.21 -2.22
CA VAL A 42 -2.27 -9.45 -1.43
C VAL A 42 -3.54 -10.26 -1.67
N ARG A 43 -4.71 -9.61 -1.68
CA ARG A 43 -5.99 -10.28 -1.95
C ARG A 43 -6.10 -10.77 -3.39
N ALA A 44 -5.57 -10.02 -4.37
CA ALA A 44 -5.52 -10.48 -5.76
C ALA A 44 -4.66 -11.74 -5.89
N ALA A 45 -3.48 -11.76 -5.28
CA ALA A 45 -2.60 -12.92 -5.26
C ALA A 45 -3.29 -14.15 -4.63
N ALA A 46 -3.91 -13.98 -3.46
CA ALA A 46 -4.61 -15.08 -2.78
C ALA A 46 -5.80 -15.61 -3.60
N LYS A 47 -6.55 -14.71 -4.25
CA LYS A 47 -7.79 -15.04 -4.97
C LYS A 47 -7.57 -15.75 -6.32
N MET A 48 -6.48 -15.43 -7.04
CA MET A 48 -6.19 -16.04 -8.33
C MET A 48 -5.95 -17.55 -8.17
N PRO A 49 -6.66 -18.43 -8.90
CA PRO A 49 -6.38 -19.86 -8.91
C PRO A 49 -4.95 -20.16 -9.39
N GLU A 50 -4.36 -21.24 -8.87
CA GLU A 50 -2.95 -21.59 -9.16
C GLU A 50 -2.71 -21.83 -10.65
N GLU A 51 -3.62 -22.50 -11.33
CA GLU A 51 -3.55 -22.78 -12.77
C GLU A 51 -3.49 -21.52 -13.64
N ASN A 52 -3.88 -20.36 -13.09
CA ASN A 52 -3.83 -19.09 -13.77
C ASN A 52 -2.57 -18.24 -13.43
N TYR A 53 -1.66 -18.74 -12.58
CA TYR A 53 -0.44 -18.01 -12.25
C TYR A 53 0.53 -17.88 -13.43
N ALA A 54 0.52 -18.84 -14.36
CA ALA A 54 1.30 -18.79 -15.61
C ALA A 54 0.63 -17.95 -16.71
N PHE A 55 -0.60 -17.47 -16.51
CA PHE A 55 -1.35 -16.74 -17.52
C PHE A 55 -0.69 -15.39 -17.86
N LYS A 56 -0.61 -15.12 -19.18
CA LYS A 56 -0.20 -13.85 -19.79
C LYS A 56 -1.27 -13.42 -20.81
N PRO A 57 -1.71 -12.14 -20.81
CA PRO A 57 -2.56 -11.63 -21.91
C PRO A 57 -1.89 -11.68 -23.28
N THR A 58 -0.59 -11.34 -23.33
CA THR A 58 0.27 -11.40 -24.53
C THR A 58 1.65 -11.93 -24.17
N PRO A 59 2.45 -12.44 -25.13
CA PRO A 59 3.79 -12.96 -24.85
C PRO A 59 4.77 -11.97 -24.22
N GLU A 60 4.62 -10.68 -24.53
CA GLU A 60 5.55 -9.60 -24.16
C GLU A 60 5.42 -9.16 -22.70
N VAL A 61 4.26 -9.43 -22.07
CA VAL A 61 4.03 -9.02 -20.69
C VAL A 61 4.39 -10.12 -19.69
N ARG A 62 4.56 -9.73 -18.43
CA ARG A 62 4.73 -10.67 -17.32
C ARG A 62 3.52 -11.57 -17.15
N SER A 63 3.73 -12.81 -16.72
CA SER A 63 2.61 -13.62 -16.23
C SER A 63 2.07 -13.07 -14.92
N PHE A 64 0.88 -13.52 -14.50
CA PHE A 64 0.30 -13.13 -13.21
C PHE A 64 1.29 -13.40 -12.07
N GLY A 65 1.87 -14.61 -12.00
CA GLY A 65 2.85 -14.97 -10.98
C GLY A 65 4.12 -14.11 -11.05
N GLN A 66 4.60 -13.79 -12.25
CA GLN A 66 5.75 -12.89 -12.40
C GLN A 66 5.46 -11.47 -11.92
N VAL A 67 4.23 -10.95 -12.11
CA VAL A 67 3.82 -9.65 -11.53
C VAL A 67 3.85 -9.72 -10.00
N ILE A 68 3.36 -10.81 -9.39
CA ILE A 68 3.42 -11.00 -7.93
C ILE A 68 4.87 -11.03 -7.42
N GLY A 69 5.75 -11.79 -8.07
CA GLY A 69 7.17 -11.84 -7.72
C GLY A 69 7.88 -10.50 -7.89
N HIS A 70 7.57 -9.78 -8.97
CA HIS A 70 8.09 -8.45 -9.24
C HIS A 70 7.70 -7.43 -8.17
N VAL A 71 6.42 -7.41 -7.77
CA VAL A 71 5.95 -6.54 -6.68
C VAL A 71 6.65 -6.89 -5.37
N ALA A 72 6.84 -8.18 -5.08
CA ALA A 72 7.57 -8.59 -3.87
C ALA A 72 9.03 -8.12 -3.87
N ASP A 73 9.77 -8.30 -4.97
CA ASP A 73 11.15 -7.78 -5.10
C ASP A 73 11.20 -6.24 -4.97
N ALA A 74 10.20 -5.54 -5.53
CA ALA A 74 10.09 -4.09 -5.47
C ALA A 74 9.85 -3.55 -4.05
N GLN A 75 9.10 -4.28 -3.20
CA GLN A 75 8.94 -3.90 -1.78
C GLN A 75 10.31 -3.81 -1.10
N TYR A 76 11.17 -4.82 -1.26
CA TYR A 76 12.51 -4.82 -0.68
C TYR A 76 13.36 -3.67 -1.23
N LEU A 77 13.32 -3.44 -2.55
CA LEU A 77 14.09 -2.38 -3.19
C LEU A 77 13.72 -1.00 -2.67
N PHE A 78 12.43 -0.66 -2.65
CA PHE A 78 11.99 0.69 -2.31
C PHE A 78 12.02 0.94 -0.81
N CYS A 79 11.58 -0.03 0.00
CA CYS A 79 11.52 0.16 1.44
C CYS A 79 12.90 0.16 2.08
N SER A 80 13.86 -0.66 1.59
CA SER A 80 15.24 -0.60 2.06
C SER A 80 15.88 0.76 1.73
N ALA A 81 15.67 1.28 0.52
CA ALA A 81 16.16 2.61 0.14
C ALA A 81 15.57 3.71 1.03
N ALA A 82 14.24 3.64 1.31
CA ALA A 82 13.56 4.62 2.15
C ALA A 82 14.08 4.65 3.60
N ILE A 83 14.47 3.50 4.16
CA ILE A 83 15.00 3.43 5.54
C ILE A 83 16.52 3.48 5.62
N GLY A 84 17.22 3.44 4.47
CA GLY A 84 18.67 3.50 4.40
C GLY A 84 19.36 2.16 4.68
N GLU A 85 18.67 1.05 4.44
CA GLU A 85 19.23 -0.31 4.56
C GLU A 85 19.71 -0.87 3.23
N LYS A 86 20.55 -1.90 3.29
CA LYS A 86 20.94 -2.66 2.10
C LYS A 86 19.74 -3.47 1.60
N ASN A 87 19.43 -3.36 0.29
CA ASN A 87 18.38 -4.19 -0.31
C ASN A 87 18.74 -5.69 -0.20
N PRO A 88 17.87 -6.53 0.41
CA PRO A 88 18.06 -7.98 0.46
C PRO A 88 18.11 -8.64 -0.93
N SER A 89 17.44 -8.04 -1.92
CA SER A 89 17.42 -8.49 -3.33
C SER A 89 17.21 -10.01 -3.53
N PRO A 90 16.08 -10.56 -3.05
CA PRO A 90 15.88 -12.02 -3.04
C PRO A 90 15.65 -12.63 -4.42
N GLY A 91 15.35 -11.83 -5.45
CA GLY A 91 15.13 -12.30 -6.83
C GLY A 91 13.90 -13.19 -6.97
N ILE A 92 12.80 -12.86 -6.30
CA ILE A 92 11.57 -13.66 -6.20
C ILE A 92 10.94 -13.88 -7.57
N GLU A 93 10.87 -12.82 -8.41
CA GLU A 93 10.30 -12.90 -9.77
C GLU A 93 10.97 -13.99 -10.62
N LYS A 94 12.28 -14.19 -10.44
CA LYS A 94 13.08 -15.12 -11.24
C LYS A 94 13.16 -16.52 -10.65
N SER A 95 13.01 -16.64 -9.33
CA SER A 95 13.28 -17.89 -8.61
C SER A 95 12.04 -18.67 -8.18
N LYS A 96 10.85 -18.03 -8.17
CA LYS A 96 9.61 -18.64 -7.70
C LYS A 96 8.54 -18.66 -8.79
N THR A 97 7.80 -19.79 -8.87
CA THR A 97 6.71 -19.98 -9.85
C THR A 97 5.44 -20.53 -9.21
N ALA A 98 5.55 -21.30 -8.14
CA ALA A 98 4.40 -21.86 -7.44
C ALA A 98 3.62 -20.74 -6.68
N LYS A 99 2.30 -20.79 -6.75
CA LYS A 99 1.42 -19.81 -6.05
C LYS A 99 1.75 -19.69 -4.57
N ALA A 100 1.88 -20.82 -3.87
CA ALA A 100 2.12 -20.82 -2.43
C ALA A 100 3.40 -20.06 -2.07
N ASP A 101 4.51 -20.30 -2.81
CA ASP A 101 5.80 -19.66 -2.60
C ASP A 101 5.76 -18.15 -2.92
N LEU A 102 5.05 -17.79 -4.00
CA LEU A 102 4.90 -16.38 -4.40
C LEU A 102 4.04 -15.59 -3.42
N VAL A 103 2.94 -16.18 -2.94
CA VAL A 103 2.07 -15.55 -1.93
C VAL A 103 2.81 -15.36 -0.61
N GLN A 104 3.57 -16.37 -0.17
CA GLN A 104 4.37 -16.27 1.05
C GLN A 104 5.44 -15.18 0.89
N ALA A 105 6.21 -15.19 -0.20
CA ALA A 105 7.25 -14.20 -0.45
C ALA A 105 6.69 -12.76 -0.57
N LEU A 106 5.50 -12.61 -1.16
CA LEU A 106 4.81 -11.32 -1.23
C LEU A 106 4.43 -10.82 0.18
N ASN A 107 3.89 -11.69 1.03
CA ASN A 107 3.53 -11.32 2.40
C ASN A 107 4.76 -10.93 3.22
N ASP A 108 5.87 -11.67 3.09
CA ASP A 108 7.14 -11.36 3.77
C ASP A 108 7.70 -10.01 3.31
N ALA A 109 7.64 -9.72 2.01
CA ALA A 109 8.07 -8.46 1.43
C ALA A 109 7.22 -7.28 1.91
N PHE A 110 5.91 -7.43 2.00
CA PHE A 110 5.03 -6.42 2.58
C PHE A 110 5.28 -6.25 4.09
N ALA A 111 5.52 -7.33 4.84
CA ALA A 111 5.88 -7.23 6.26
C ALA A 111 7.21 -6.49 6.49
N TYR A 112 8.18 -6.63 5.57
CA TYR A 112 9.38 -5.82 5.57
C TYR A 112 9.08 -4.32 5.36
N CYS A 113 8.24 -4.02 4.35
CA CYS A 113 7.81 -2.65 4.07
C CYS A 113 6.97 -2.02 5.19
N ASP A 114 6.13 -2.80 5.87
CA ASP A 114 5.33 -2.31 7.00
C ASP A 114 6.22 -1.59 8.02
N LYS A 115 7.40 -2.15 8.33
CA LYS A 115 8.37 -1.53 9.26
C LYS A 115 8.86 -0.17 8.77
N ALA A 116 9.03 -0.01 7.45
CA ALA A 116 9.46 1.26 6.87
C ALA A 116 8.39 2.34 7.00
N TYR A 117 7.12 1.99 6.72
CA TYR A 117 6.00 2.93 6.88
C TYR A 117 5.65 3.19 8.34
N ASP A 118 5.73 2.18 9.22
CA ASP A 118 5.42 2.31 10.64
C ASP A 118 6.43 3.20 11.39
N GLY A 119 7.71 3.13 11.01
CA GLY A 119 8.78 3.93 11.60
C GLY A 119 9.00 5.29 10.93
N MET A 120 8.17 5.71 9.95
CA MET A 120 8.33 6.96 9.23
C MET A 120 7.57 8.09 9.93
N THR A 121 8.33 9.09 10.42
CA THR A 121 7.79 10.38 10.90
C THR A 121 7.92 11.42 9.81
N ASP A 122 7.17 12.53 9.88
CA ASP A 122 7.28 13.62 8.90
C ASP A 122 8.69 14.23 8.89
N LYS A 123 9.34 14.29 10.05
CA LYS A 123 10.74 14.73 10.16
C LYS A 123 11.67 13.79 9.37
N ARG A 124 11.56 12.48 9.58
CA ARG A 124 12.38 11.47 8.89
C ARG A 124 12.03 11.41 7.40
N ALA A 125 10.78 11.61 7.05
CA ALA A 125 10.28 11.61 5.68
C ALA A 125 10.92 12.71 4.80
N ALA A 126 11.30 13.83 5.41
CA ALA A 126 11.99 14.94 4.73
C ALA A 126 13.50 14.70 4.54
N GLU A 127 14.11 13.72 5.23
CA GLU A 127 15.50 13.36 5.04
C GLU A 127 15.76 12.81 3.63
N MET A 128 16.91 13.16 3.05
CA MET A 128 17.31 12.68 1.72
C MET A 128 17.88 11.26 1.78
N ALA A 129 17.58 10.48 0.75
CA ALA A 129 18.15 9.14 0.55
C ALA A 129 18.37 8.90 -0.95
N LYS A 130 19.38 8.09 -1.26
CA LYS A 130 19.73 7.76 -2.64
C LYS A 130 18.73 6.78 -3.24
N PHE A 131 18.12 7.16 -4.37
CA PHE A 131 17.13 6.35 -5.07
C PHE A 131 17.31 6.50 -6.58
N PHE A 132 17.53 5.39 -7.30
CA PHE A 132 17.86 5.38 -8.74
C PHE A 132 18.95 6.39 -9.15
N GLY A 133 19.99 6.52 -8.31
CA GLY A 133 21.11 7.44 -8.58
C GLY A 133 20.84 8.92 -8.25
N GLN A 134 19.62 9.25 -7.80
CA GLN A 134 19.21 10.60 -7.42
C GLN A 134 19.02 10.69 -5.90
N GLU A 135 19.27 11.86 -5.31
CA GLU A 135 18.87 12.16 -3.94
C GLU A 135 17.37 12.52 -3.91
N GLN A 136 16.59 11.82 -3.10
CA GLN A 136 15.14 11.99 -2.97
C GLN A 136 14.73 12.03 -1.50
N PRO A 137 13.72 12.82 -1.10
CA PRO A 137 13.12 12.68 0.21
C PRO A 137 12.61 11.24 0.42
N ARG A 138 12.82 10.68 1.60
CA ARG A 138 12.36 9.32 1.94
C ARG A 138 10.87 9.13 1.68
N LEU A 139 10.06 10.18 1.92
CA LEU A 139 8.62 10.15 1.62
C LEU A 139 8.33 9.92 0.14
N VAL A 140 9.12 10.51 -0.75
CA VAL A 140 8.96 10.33 -2.21
C VAL A 140 9.22 8.88 -2.61
N ILE A 141 10.21 8.21 -1.99
CA ILE A 141 10.48 6.79 -2.24
C ILE A 141 9.31 5.92 -1.79
N LEU A 142 8.72 6.19 -0.62
CA LEU A 142 7.54 5.48 -0.14
C LEU A 142 6.30 5.78 -0.99
N ALA A 143 6.13 7.02 -1.45
CA ALA A 143 5.06 7.37 -2.38
C ALA A 143 5.21 6.63 -3.70
N PHE A 144 6.44 6.54 -4.23
CA PHE A 144 6.75 5.77 -5.44
C PHE A 144 6.44 4.28 -5.27
N ASN A 145 6.78 3.67 -4.11
CA ASN A 145 6.39 2.30 -3.81
C ASN A 145 4.86 2.11 -3.88
N SER A 146 4.10 3.03 -3.30
CA SER A 146 2.63 2.97 -3.35
C SER A 146 2.09 3.11 -4.78
N ALA A 147 2.66 4.02 -5.58
CA ALA A 147 2.31 4.20 -7.00
C ALA A 147 2.62 2.94 -7.82
N HIS A 148 3.80 2.35 -7.65
CA HIS A 148 4.21 1.11 -8.30
C HIS A 148 3.30 -0.07 -7.94
N ASN A 149 2.87 -0.19 -6.68
CA ASN A 149 1.90 -1.19 -6.28
C ASN A 149 0.56 -1.00 -7.00
N MET A 150 0.10 0.25 -7.16
CA MET A 150 -1.16 0.56 -7.87
C MET A 150 -1.05 0.29 -9.37
N GLU A 151 0.09 0.60 -10.01
CA GLU A 151 0.38 0.28 -11.41
C GLU A 151 0.23 -1.23 -11.65
N HIS A 152 0.91 -2.05 -10.85
CA HIS A 152 0.87 -3.50 -11.00
C HIS A 152 -0.47 -4.10 -10.55
N TYR A 153 -1.14 -3.51 -9.57
CA TYR A 153 -2.50 -3.91 -9.25
C TYR A 153 -3.45 -3.69 -10.43
N GLY A 154 -3.30 -2.60 -11.19
CA GLY A 154 -4.04 -2.37 -12.45
C GLY A 154 -3.85 -3.51 -13.46
N ASN A 155 -2.61 -4.00 -13.61
CA ASN A 155 -2.32 -5.17 -14.44
C ASN A 155 -3.03 -6.43 -13.91
N LEU A 156 -2.93 -6.70 -12.59
CA LEU A 156 -3.60 -7.85 -11.96
C LEU A 156 -5.13 -7.79 -12.12
N VAL A 157 -5.75 -6.60 -12.01
CA VAL A 157 -7.20 -6.38 -12.26
C VAL A 157 -7.58 -6.85 -13.65
N THR A 158 -6.80 -6.44 -14.67
CA THR A 158 -7.04 -6.84 -16.06
C THR A 158 -6.93 -8.37 -16.22
N TYR A 159 -5.89 -9.00 -15.68
CA TYR A 159 -5.69 -10.45 -15.76
C TYR A 159 -6.82 -11.23 -15.06
N MET A 160 -7.24 -10.76 -13.87
CA MET A 160 -8.36 -11.37 -13.14
C MET A 160 -9.66 -11.31 -13.94
N ARG A 161 -9.97 -10.15 -14.55
CA ARG A 161 -11.19 -9.99 -15.36
C ARG A 161 -11.19 -10.87 -16.60
N ILE A 162 -10.07 -11.01 -17.30
CA ILE A 162 -9.93 -11.93 -18.44
C ILE A 162 -10.21 -13.39 -17.99
N LYS A 163 -9.89 -13.74 -16.74
CA LYS A 163 -10.16 -15.05 -16.13
C LYS A 163 -11.53 -15.14 -15.45
N GLY A 164 -12.43 -14.17 -15.65
CA GLY A 164 -13.78 -14.18 -15.08
C GLY A 164 -13.85 -13.90 -13.59
N LEU A 165 -12.77 -13.40 -12.98
CA LEU A 165 -12.72 -13.11 -11.55
C LEU A 165 -13.03 -11.64 -11.26
N VAL A 166 -13.77 -11.39 -10.17
CA VAL A 166 -14.00 -10.03 -9.66
C VAL A 166 -12.77 -9.61 -8.85
N PRO A 167 -12.07 -8.50 -9.24
CA PRO A 167 -10.92 -8.01 -8.49
C PRO A 167 -11.30 -7.49 -7.10
N PRO A 168 -10.39 -7.54 -6.10
CA PRO A 168 -10.66 -7.09 -4.74
C PRO A 168 -11.25 -5.68 -4.62
N SER A 169 -10.78 -4.72 -5.42
CA SER A 169 -11.30 -3.33 -5.43
C SER A 169 -12.70 -3.18 -6.00
N SER A 170 -13.23 -4.20 -6.66
CA SER A 170 -14.58 -4.23 -7.25
C SER A 170 -15.56 -5.11 -6.47
N GLU A 171 -15.14 -5.68 -5.35
CA GLU A 171 -16.02 -6.43 -4.48
C GLU A 171 -16.94 -5.48 -3.68
N PRO A 172 -18.20 -5.92 -3.36
CA PRO A 172 -19.07 -5.14 -2.48
C PRO A 172 -18.38 -4.82 -1.15
N ARG A 173 -18.50 -3.58 -0.69
CA ARG A 173 -18.06 -3.22 0.66
C ARG A 173 -18.98 -3.89 1.66
N LYS A 174 -18.40 -4.64 2.58
CA LYS A 174 -19.13 -5.22 3.72
C LYS A 174 -19.34 -4.17 4.80
#